data_cef3345ec2c6e4752beeb8b389a47622
#
_entry.id   cef3345ec2c6e4752beeb8b389a47622
#
_cell.length_a   1.000
_cell.length_b   1.000
_cell.length_c   1.000
_cell.angle_alpha   90.00
_cell.angle_beta   90.00
_cell.angle_gamma   90.00
#
_symmetry.space_group_name_H-M   'P 1'
#
loop_
_entity.id
_entity.type
_entity.pdbx_description
1 polymer ?
#
loop_
_entity_poly.entity_id
_entity_poly.type
_entity_poly.pdbx_seq_one_letter_code
_entity_poly.pdbx_strand_id
1 'polypeptide(L)'
;AISYANTVFAGKGKKVSNDYDVYAKALCGNKRYDEAIANVNKALDLDKNNLEPMKTLAAIYTAQGNEDKALDVQKEYLSKSKKATSSDYAALASTYIAKAEGITDRAAKNEVLAKAIAVYEDMITKFPSISDWIWLNEANAAQLMNDPDKVADIYKKVAAFEEAKPSLDEDSKSYLENVYYGLGYYNSKKGNKQEADEYYNKVLKVNPNNENAKKALGM
;
A
#
# COMPACT_ATOMS: atom_id res chain seq x y z
N ALA A 1 -10.26 -1.34 -25.30
CA ALA A 1 -11.04 -2.09 -24.27
C ALA A 1 -12.55 -1.89 -24.46
N ILE A 2 -13.07 -0.65 -24.52
CA ILE A 2 -14.51 -0.39 -24.58
C ILE A 2 -15.15 -0.90 -25.88
N SER A 3 -14.47 -0.83 -27.03
CA SER A 3 -14.93 -1.36 -28.30
C SER A 3 -15.17 -2.89 -28.22
N TYR A 4 -14.22 -3.62 -27.66
CA TYR A 4 -14.34 -5.06 -27.44
C TYR A 4 -15.50 -5.39 -26.48
N ALA A 5 -15.59 -4.65 -25.37
CA ALA A 5 -16.70 -4.82 -24.42
C ALA A 5 -18.07 -4.56 -25.07
N ASN A 6 -18.19 -3.50 -25.88
CA ASN A 6 -19.41 -3.22 -26.64
C ASN A 6 -19.76 -4.37 -27.61
N THR A 7 -18.77 -4.98 -28.27
CA THR A 7 -18.99 -6.14 -29.17
C THR A 7 -19.51 -7.34 -28.38
N VAL A 8 -18.94 -7.64 -27.21
CA VAL A 8 -19.44 -8.70 -26.31
C VAL A 8 -20.87 -8.42 -25.88
N PHE A 9 -21.16 -7.17 -25.50
CA PHE A 9 -22.50 -6.79 -25.05
C PHE A 9 -23.56 -6.72 -26.18
N ALA A 10 -23.15 -6.45 -27.41
CA ALA A 10 -24.02 -6.50 -28.57
C ALA A 10 -24.40 -7.95 -28.99
N GLY A 11 -23.58 -8.93 -28.58
CA GLY A 11 -23.84 -10.33 -28.87
C GLY A 11 -25.14 -10.87 -28.18
N LYS A 12 -25.82 -11.83 -28.82
CA LYS A 12 -27.11 -12.41 -28.34
C LYS A 12 -26.96 -13.40 -27.17
N GLY A 13 -25.74 -13.70 -26.71
CA GLY A 13 -25.49 -14.62 -25.59
C GLY A 13 -25.95 -14.07 -24.23
N LYS A 14 -26.31 -14.98 -23.31
CA LYS A 14 -26.61 -14.62 -21.92
C LYS A 14 -25.36 -14.07 -21.25
N LYS A 15 -25.44 -12.89 -20.63
CA LYS A 15 -24.32 -12.27 -19.91
C LYS A 15 -24.23 -12.84 -18.50
N VAL A 16 -22.99 -13.04 -18.03
CA VAL A 16 -22.69 -13.51 -16.69
C VAL A 16 -22.04 -12.38 -15.85
N SER A 17 -21.93 -12.59 -14.55
CA SER A 17 -21.36 -11.60 -13.61
C SER A 17 -20.03 -11.04 -14.10
N ASN A 18 -19.12 -11.90 -14.55
CA ASN A 18 -17.80 -11.46 -15.04
C ASN A 18 -17.86 -10.55 -16.29
N ASP A 19 -18.83 -10.74 -17.17
CA ASP A 19 -18.98 -9.87 -18.36
C ASP A 19 -19.28 -8.43 -17.95
N TYR A 20 -20.18 -8.26 -16.97
CA TYR A 20 -20.53 -6.95 -16.44
C TYR A 20 -19.37 -6.32 -15.68
N ASP A 21 -18.59 -7.08 -14.91
CA ASP A 21 -17.42 -6.58 -14.21
C ASP A 21 -16.32 -6.09 -15.19
N VAL A 22 -16.03 -6.88 -16.23
CA VAL A 22 -15.06 -6.49 -17.27
C VAL A 22 -15.53 -5.24 -18.02
N TYR A 23 -16.83 -5.14 -18.31
CA TYR A 23 -17.39 -3.96 -18.95
C TYR A 23 -17.30 -2.72 -18.04
N ALA A 24 -17.59 -2.88 -16.76
CA ALA A 24 -17.44 -1.82 -15.78
C ALA A 24 -16.00 -1.28 -15.69
N LYS A 25 -15.00 -2.16 -15.69
CA LYS A 25 -13.58 -1.77 -15.76
C LYS A 25 -13.27 -0.95 -17.01
N ALA A 26 -13.79 -1.36 -18.17
CA ALA A 26 -13.60 -0.63 -19.42
C ALA A 26 -14.29 0.76 -19.38
N LEU A 27 -15.48 0.86 -18.80
CA LEU A 27 -16.20 2.12 -18.62
C LEU A 27 -15.45 3.05 -17.65
N CYS A 28 -14.95 2.53 -16.55
CA CYS A 28 -14.14 3.29 -15.58
C CYS A 28 -12.90 3.90 -16.23
N GLY A 29 -12.14 3.13 -17.02
CA GLY A 29 -10.99 3.62 -17.76
C GLY A 29 -11.33 4.70 -18.80
N ASN A 30 -12.61 4.85 -19.17
CA ASN A 30 -13.11 5.92 -20.02
C ASN A 30 -13.87 7.02 -19.23
N LYS A 31 -13.71 7.04 -17.91
CA LYS A 31 -14.33 8.00 -16.98
C LYS A 31 -15.89 8.00 -17.00
N ARG A 32 -16.51 6.93 -17.50
CA ARG A 32 -17.97 6.74 -17.50
C ARG A 32 -18.40 6.06 -16.20
N TYR A 33 -18.18 6.75 -15.09
CA TYR A 33 -18.25 6.16 -13.75
C TYR A 33 -19.66 5.67 -13.37
N ASP A 34 -20.72 6.44 -13.65
CA ASP A 34 -22.08 6.04 -13.28
C ASP A 34 -22.51 4.76 -14.01
N GLU A 35 -22.15 4.66 -15.29
CA GLU A 35 -22.42 3.45 -16.07
C GLU A 35 -21.57 2.27 -15.57
N ALA A 36 -20.32 2.52 -15.17
CA ALA A 36 -19.45 1.51 -14.57
C ALA A 36 -20.09 0.96 -13.28
N ILE A 37 -20.52 1.84 -12.37
CA ILE A 37 -21.20 1.46 -11.11
C ILE A 37 -22.45 0.63 -11.40
N ALA A 38 -23.29 1.07 -12.35
CA ALA A 38 -24.50 0.31 -12.73
C ALA A 38 -24.17 -1.11 -13.22
N ASN A 39 -23.05 -1.27 -13.95
CA ASN A 39 -22.63 -2.60 -14.42
C ASN A 39 -22.03 -3.44 -13.29
N VAL A 40 -21.25 -2.85 -12.36
CA VAL A 40 -20.78 -3.58 -11.16
C VAL A 40 -21.98 -4.10 -10.35
N ASN A 41 -22.99 -3.27 -10.11
CA ASN A 41 -24.18 -3.69 -9.37
C ASN A 41 -24.89 -4.89 -10.05
N LYS A 42 -25.00 -4.86 -11.38
CA LYS A 42 -25.54 -6.01 -12.14
C LYS A 42 -24.67 -7.26 -11.99
N ALA A 43 -23.34 -7.10 -11.96
CA ALA A 43 -22.43 -8.22 -11.74
C ALA A 43 -22.67 -8.87 -10.37
N LEU A 44 -22.80 -8.06 -9.30
CA LEU A 44 -23.06 -8.50 -7.93
C LEU A 44 -24.46 -9.14 -7.78
N ASP A 45 -25.48 -8.61 -8.47
CA ASP A 45 -26.83 -9.17 -8.44
C ASP A 45 -26.90 -10.54 -9.13
N LEU A 46 -26.13 -10.75 -10.20
CA LEU A 46 -26.10 -12.01 -10.96
C LEU A 46 -25.38 -13.13 -10.20
N ASP A 47 -24.39 -12.80 -9.41
CA ASP A 47 -23.67 -13.77 -8.57
C ASP A 47 -23.24 -13.14 -7.25
N LYS A 48 -24.08 -13.29 -6.23
CA LYS A 48 -23.87 -12.75 -4.89
C LYS A 48 -22.69 -13.40 -4.14
N ASN A 49 -22.19 -14.54 -4.61
CA ASN A 49 -21.03 -15.20 -4.03
C ASN A 49 -19.71 -14.71 -4.65
N ASN A 50 -19.78 -14.09 -5.82
CA ASN A 50 -18.64 -13.47 -6.46
C ASN A 50 -18.43 -12.05 -5.92
N LEU A 51 -17.51 -11.87 -5.00
CA LEU A 51 -17.19 -10.57 -4.40
C LEU A 51 -16.17 -9.75 -5.22
N GLU A 52 -15.55 -10.32 -6.27
CA GLU A 52 -14.55 -9.61 -7.08
C GLU A 52 -15.04 -8.28 -7.67
N PRO A 53 -16.32 -8.15 -8.13
CA PRO A 53 -16.83 -6.85 -8.60
C PRO A 53 -16.81 -5.75 -7.53
N MET A 54 -16.76 -6.07 -6.22
CA MET A 54 -16.61 -5.06 -5.18
C MET A 54 -15.25 -4.35 -5.27
N LYS A 55 -14.19 -5.06 -5.67
CA LYS A 55 -12.88 -4.43 -5.91
C LYS A 55 -12.94 -3.43 -7.06
N THR A 56 -13.69 -3.77 -8.11
CA THR A 56 -13.94 -2.85 -9.22
C THR A 56 -14.74 -1.63 -8.77
N LEU A 57 -15.76 -1.83 -7.91
CA LEU A 57 -16.54 -0.72 -7.35
C LEU A 57 -15.68 0.23 -6.52
N ALA A 58 -14.83 -0.32 -5.66
CA ALA A 58 -13.88 0.48 -4.87
C ALA A 58 -12.92 1.28 -5.78
N ALA A 59 -12.37 0.64 -6.82
CA ALA A 59 -11.49 1.30 -7.79
C ALA A 59 -12.21 2.44 -8.55
N ILE A 60 -13.50 2.28 -8.88
CA ILE A 60 -14.31 3.33 -9.52
C ILE A 60 -14.46 4.52 -8.56
N TYR A 61 -14.78 4.28 -7.29
CA TYR A 61 -14.92 5.37 -6.30
C TYR A 61 -13.57 6.08 -6.06
N THR A 62 -12.45 5.34 -6.01
CA THR A 62 -11.12 5.95 -5.94
C THR A 62 -10.84 6.83 -7.17
N ALA A 63 -11.18 6.35 -8.39
CA ALA A 63 -11.00 7.13 -9.61
C ALA A 63 -11.90 8.38 -9.69
N GLN A 64 -13.00 8.41 -8.93
CA GLN A 64 -13.87 9.58 -8.75
C GLN A 64 -13.35 10.55 -7.67
N GLY A 65 -12.30 10.20 -6.90
CA GLY A 65 -11.87 10.95 -5.71
C GLY A 65 -12.86 10.83 -4.55
N ASN A 66 -13.60 9.73 -4.49
CA ASN A 66 -14.56 9.46 -3.40
C ASN A 66 -14.01 8.40 -2.46
N GLU A 67 -12.99 8.80 -1.67
CA GLU A 67 -12.27 7.90 -0.78
C GLU A 67 -13.18 7.28 0.27
N ASP A 68 -14.20 7.99 0.76
CA ASP A 68 -15.12 7.46 1.77
C ASP A 68 -15.88 6.24 1.25
N LYS A 69 -16.47 6.33 0.06
CA LYS A 69 -17.16 5.20 -0.55
C LYS A 69 -16.22 4.07 -0.92
N ALA A 70 -15.00 4.40 -1.40
CA ALA A 70 -13.99 3.40 -1.68
C ALA A 70 -13.63 2.61 -0.42
N LEU A 71 -13.37 3.30 0.70
CA LEU A 71 -13.07 2.71 1.99
C LEU A 71 -14.20 1.79 2.49
N ASP A 72 -15.45 2.22 2.38
CA ASP A 72 -16.59 1.43 2.83
C ASP A 72 -16.70 0.12 2.04
N VAL A 73 -16.57 0.18 0.72
CA VAL A 73 -16.61 -1.01 -0.15
C VAL A 73 -15.40 -1.93 0.11
N GLN A 74 -14.20 -1.39 0.28
CA GLN A 74 -13.00 -2.18 0.58
C GLN A 74 -13.12 -2.92 1.91
N LYS A 75 -13.58 -2.24 2.97
CA LYS A 75 -13.82 -2.86 4.27
C LYS A 75 -14.88 -3.96 4.18
N GLU A 76 -15.98 -3.70 3.48
CA GLU A 76 -17.03 -4.68 3.26
C GLU A 76 -16.48 -5.91 2.53
N TYR A 77 -15.71 -5.72 1.46
CA TYR A 77 -15.04 -6.82 0.76
C TYR A 77 -14.15 -7.63 1.70
N LEU A 78 -13.26 -6.98 2.45
CA LEU A 78 -12.33 -7.65 3.37
C LEU A 78 -13.07 -8.42 4.47
N SER A 79 -14.21 -7.91 4.95
CA SER A 79 -15.01 -8.57 5.99
C SER A 79 -15.72 -9.84 5.49
N LYS A 80 -16.07 -9.90 4.19
CA LYS A 80 -16.83 -10.99 3.56
C LYS A 80 -15.93 -12.00 2.85
N SER A 81 -14.80 -11.57 2.31
CA SER A 81 -13.96 -12.40 1.46
C SER A 81 -12.99 -13.27 2.27
N LYS A 82 -13.13 -14.59 2.12
CA LYS A 82 -12.13 -15.55 2.62
C LYS A 82 -10.89 -15.66 1.73
N LYS A 83 -10.89 -14.96 0.58
CA LYS A 83 -9.82 -15.01 -0.43
C LYS A 83 -9.09 -13.65 -0.53
N ALA A 84 -9.28 -12.78 0.46
CA ALA A 84 -8.61 -11.49 0.47
C ALA A 84 -7.08 -11.68 0.49
N THR A 85 -6.40 -10.92 -0.35
CA THR A 85 -4.95 -10.97 -0.58
C THR A 85 -4.26 -9.79 0.10
N SER A 86 -2.93 -9.84 0.23
CA SER A 86 -2.14 -8.70 0.69
C SER A 86 -2.39 -7.44 -0.14
N SER A 87 -2.59 -7.58 -1.46
CA SER A 87 -2.91 -6.45 -2.35
C SER A 87 -4.26 -5.80 -2.00
N ASP A 88 -5.25 -6.55 -1.54
CA ASP A 88 -6.54 -6.01 -1.16
C ASP A 88 -6.45 -5.17 0.13
N TYR A 89 -5.65 -5.62 1.10
CA TYR A 89 -5.33 -4.84 2.31
C TYR A 89 -4.49 -3.60 1.98
N ALA A 90 -3.47 -3.75 1.10
CA ALA A 90 -2.66 -2.62 0.66
C ALA A 90 -3.50 -1.55 -0.04
N ALA A 91 -4.49 -1.94 -0.84
CA ALA A 91 -5.42 -1.02 -1.47
C ALA A 91 -6.24 -0.23 -0.43
N LEU A 92 -6.70 -0.88 0.65
CA LEU A 92 -7.40 -0.21 1.74
C LEU A 92 -6.47 0.82 2.45
N ALA A 93 -5.23 0.41 2.79
CA ALA A 93 -4.26 1.32 3.41
C ALA A 93 -3.94 2.52 2.51
N SER A 94 -3.72 2.29 1.21
CA SER A 94 -3.46 3.35 0.23
C SER A 94 -4.63 4.32 0.10
N THR A 95 -5.87 3.85 0.19
CA THR A 95 -7.05 4.73 0.16
C THR A 95 -7.13 5.62 1.40
N TYR A 96 -6.75 5.11 2.59
CA TYR A 96 -6.61 5.95 3.78
C TYR A 96 -5.52 7.01 3.62
N ILE A 97 -4.37 6.66 3.02
CA ILE A 97 -3.28 7.60 2.76
C ILE A 97 -3.74 8.69 1.80
N ALA A 98 -4.38 8.33 0.68
CA ALA A 98 -4.92 9.29 -0.29
C ALA A 98 -5.95 10.24 0.36
N LYS A 99 -6.85 9.69 1.19
CA LYS A 99 -7.78 10.52 1.96
C LYS A 99 -7.07 11.51 2.89
N ALA A 100 -5.98 11.07 3.54
CA ALA A 100 -5.20 11.92 4.45
C ALA A 100 -4.50 13.08 3.71
N GLU A 101 -4.12 12.90 2.45
CA GLU A 101 -3.48 13.96 1.64
C GLU A 101 -4.40 15.17 1.44
N GLY A 102 -5.71 14.96 1.35
CA GLY A 102 -6.70 16.03 1.23
C GLY A 102 -7.01 16.77 2.55
N ILE A 103 -6.47 16.31 3.69
CA ILE A 103 -6.75 16.90 5.02
C ILE A 103 -5.66 17.89 5.41
N THR A 104 -6.03 19.14 5.66
CA THR A 104 -5.11 20.19 6.08
C THR A 104 -4.90 20.23 7.61
N ASP A 105 -5.91 19.89 8.39
CA ASP A 105 -5.77 19.77 9.84
C ASP A 105 -4.89 18.57 10.21
N ARG A 106 -3.82 18.86 10.97
CA ARG A 106 -2.80 17.84 11.29
C ARG A 106 -3.35 16.72 12.18
N ALA A 107 -4.21 17.04 13.13
CA ALA A 107 -4.74 16.03 14.04
C ALA A 107 -5.68 15.08 13.30
N ALA A 108 -6.59 15.62 12.50
CA ALA A 108 -7.48 14.83 11.65
C ALA A 108 -6.72 14.01 10.61
N LYS A 109 -5.67 14.58 9.99
CA LYS A 109 -4.78 13.86 9.06
C LYS A 109 -4.12 12.66 9.74
N ASN A 110 -3.55 12.87 10.93
CA ASN A 110 -2.89 11.82 11.69
C ASN A 110 -3.87 10.71 12.12
N GLU A 111 -5.12 11.05 12.46
CA GLU A 111 -6.15 10.06 12.77
C GLU A 111 -6.43 9.14 11.57
N VAL A 112 -6.48 9.68 10.36
CA VAL A 112 -6.71 8.89 9.14
C VAL A 112 -5.48 8.05 8.81
N LEU A 113 -4.26 8.59 8.94
CA LEU A 113 -3.02 7.85 8.74
C LEU A 113 -2.84 6.71 9.76
N ALA A 114 -3.27 6.91 11.00
CA ALA A 114 -3.27 5.84 12.00
C ALA A 114 -4.15 4.65 11.59
N LYS A 115 -5.25 4.89 10.85
CA LYS A 115 -6.08 3.81 10.28
C LYS A 115 -5.34 3.04 9.18
N ALA A 116 -4.54 3.72 8.35
CA ALA A 116 -3.67 3.05 7.37
C ALA A 116 -2.63 2.16 8.07
N ILE A 117 -2.00 2.67 9.14
CA ILE A 117 -1.03 1.91 9.94
C ILE A 117 -1.68 0.66 10.55
N ALA A 118 -2.88 0.79 11.13
CA ALA A 118 -3.61 -0.36 11.69
C ALA A 118 -3.90 -1.45 10.63
N VAL A 119 -4.14 -1.06 9.37
CA VAL A 119 -4.27 -2.03 8.27
C VAL A 119 -2.95 -2.76 8.02
N TYR A 120 -1.81 -2.06 8.01
CA TYR A 120 -0.50 -2.70 7.85
C TYR A 120 -0.17 -3.63 9.03
N GLU A 121 -0.47 -3.26 10.26
CA GLU A 121 -0.31 -4.11 11.44
C GLU A 121 -1.14 -5.40 11.35
N ASP A 122 -2.40 -5.31 10.86
CA ASP A 122 -3.23 -6.50 10.57
C ASP A 122 -2.63 -7.36 9.45
N MET A 123 -2.06 -6.74 8.41
CA MET A 123 -1.38 -7.45 7.32
C MET A 123 -0.20 -8.29 7.79
N ILE A 124 0.63 -7.78 8.71
CA ILE A 124 1.79 -8.50 9.24
C ILE A 124 1.36 -9.83 9.86
N THR A 125 0.25 -9.84 10.58
CA THR A 125 -0.31 -11.05 11.20
C THR A 125 -0.78 -12.06 10.15
N LYS A 126 -1.33 -11.60 9.03
CA LYS A 126 -1.91 -12.44 7.99
C LYS A 126 -0.89 -12.90 6.94
N PHE A 127 0.11 -12.07 6.67
CA PHE A 127 1.10 -12.26 5.62
C PHE A 127 2.54 -12.10 6.13
N PRO A 128 2.98 -12.91 7.11
CA PRO A 128 4.27 -12.70 7.78
C PRO A 128 5.49 -12.84 6.86
N SER A 129 5.35 -13.54 5.73
CA SER A 129 6.45 -13.75 4.78
C SER A 129 6.87 -12.49 3.99
N ILE A 130 6.06 -11.43 4.02
CA ILE A 130 6.32 -10.15 3.36
C ILE A 130 6.31 -8.99 4.38
N SER A 131 6.65 -9.28 5.63
CA SER A 131 6.63 -8.28 6.72
C SER A 131 7.58 -7.10 6.45
N ASP A 132 8.72 -7.35 5.82
CA ASP A 132 9.67 -6.33 5.35
C ASP A 132 9.00 -5.26 4.48
N TRP A 133 8.32 -5.71 3.42
CA TRP A 133 7.58 -4.82 2.53
C TRP A 133 6.43 -4.10 3.26
N ILE A 134 5.70 -4.79 4.13
CA ILE A 134 4.59 -4.21 4.89
C ILE A 134 5.11 -3.12 5.84
N TRP A 135 6.18 -3.39 6.60
CA TRP A 135 6.79 -2.41 7.50
C TRP A 135 7.32 -1.18 6.76
N LEU A 136 7.90 -1.34 5.56
CA LEU A 136 8.36 -0.18 4.77
C LEU A 136 7.18 0.72 4.37
N ASN A 137 6.03 0.15 4.04
CA ASN A 137 4.81 0.91 3.76
C ASN A 137 4.22 1.56 5.04
N GLU A 138 4.26 0.86 6.17
CA GLU A 138 3.91 1.42 7.48
C GLU A 138 4.80 2.61 7.84
N ALA A 139 6.12 2.50 7.61
CA ALA A 139 7.08 3.57 7.84
C ALA A 139 6.77 4.81 6.97
N ASN A 140 6.38 4.62 5.71
CA ASN A 140 5.94 5.72 4.85
C ASN A 140 4.71 6.45 5.44
N ALA A 141 3.73 5.72 5.96
CA ALA A 141 2.58 6.33 6.63
C ALA A 141 3.00 7.09 7.91
N ALA A 142 3.92 6.54 8.70
CA ALA A 142 4.49 7.21 9.87
C ALA A 142 5.29 8.47 9.51
N GLN A 143 6.00 8.48 8.38
CA GLN A 143 6.67 9.68 7.86
C GLN A 143 5.66 10.78 7.52
N LEU A 144 4.54 10.44 6.90
CA LEU A 144 3.47 11.40 6.60
C LEU A 144 2.83 11.99 7.87
N MET A 145 2.85 11.25 8.98
CA MET A 145 2.47 11.75 10.32
C MET A 145 3.52 12.66 10.94
N ASN A 146 4.73 12.71 10.36
CA ASN A 146 5.92 13.36 10.94
C ASN A 146 6.29 12.77 12.32
N ASP A 147 6.29 11.43 12.39
CA ASP A 147 6.68 10.65 13.58
C ASP A 147 7.99 9.92 13.32
N PRO A 148 9.15 10.60 13.47
CA PRO A 148 10.45 10.03 13.21
C PRO A 148 10.84 8.90 14.20
N ASP A 149 10.30 8.92 15.41
CA ASP A 149 10.57 7.89 16.41
C ASP A 149 9.90 6.58 15.98
N LYS A 150 8.63 6.61 15.55
CA LYS A 150 7.94 5.45 15.00
C LYS A 150 8.62 4.92 13.74
N VAL A 151 9.05 5.80 12.83
CA VAL A 151 9.81 5.40 11.63
C VAL A 151 11.08 4.65 12.01
N ALA A 152 11.85 5.17 12.96
CA ALA A 152 13.08 4.52 13.40
C ALA A 152 12.83 3.13 14.02
N ASP A 153 11.78 2.98 14.82
CA ASP A 153 11.42 1.69 15.40
C ASP A 153 10.98 0.67 14.34
N ILE A 154 10.25 1.11 13.32
CA ILE A 154 9.88 0.26 12.18
C ILE A 154 11.14 -0.15 11.39
N TYR A 155 12.04 0.78 11.11
CA TYR A 155 13.29 0.49 10.39
C TYR A 155 14.16 -0.54 11.12
N LYS A 156 14.21 -0.51 12.46
CA LYS A 156 14.88 -1.55 13.24
C LYS A 156 14.24 -2.93 13.04
N LYS A 157 12.90 -3.01 12.94
CA LYS A 157 12.21 -4.28 12.67
C LYS A 157 12.56 -4.82 11.29
N VAL A 158 12.57 -3.95 10.25
CA VAL A 158 12.98 -4.35 8.90
C VAL A 158 14.43 -4.85 8.90
N ALA A 159 15.35 -4.10 9.53
CA ALA A 159 16.75 -4.49 9.61
C ALA A 159 16.91 -5.86 10.27
N ALA A 160 16.26 -6.09 11.41
CA ALA A 160 16.34 -7.37 12.11
C ALA A 160 15.76 -8.54 11.30
N PHE A 161 14.69 -8.31 10.56
CA PHE A 161 14.07 -9.33 9.69
C PHE A 161 14.99 -9.70 8.53
N GLU A 162 15.58 -8.71 7.87
CA GLU A 162 16.49 -8.93 6.76
C GLU A 162 17.82 -9.58 7.22
N GLU A 163 18.40 -9.09 8.33
CA GLU A 163 19.62 -9.66 8.91
C GLU A 163 19.45 -11.14 9.33
N ALA A 164 18.22 -11.58 9.65
CA ALA A 164 17.91 -12.97 10.02
C ALA A 164 17.81 -13.92 8.82
N LYS A 165 17.75 -13.42 7.59
CA LYS A 165 17.71 -14.25 6.38
C LYS A 165 19.04 -15.00 6.19
N PRO A 166 19.04 -16.25 5.74
CA PRO A 166 20.27 -17.03 5.56
C PRO A 166 21.17 -16.49 4.43
N SER A 167 20.59 -15.71 3.51
CA SER A 167 21.31 -14.99 2.45
C SER A 167 20.54 -13.72 2.07
N LEU A 168 21.27 -12.69 1.68
CA LEU A 168 20.69 -11.42 1.24
C LEU A 168 20.66 -11.40 -0.29
N ASP A 169 19.46 -11.38 -0.86
CA ASP A 169 19.24 -11.05 -2.27
C ASP A 169 19.33 -9.54 -2.52
N GLU A 170 19.15 -9.10 -3.76
CA GLU A 170 19.26 -7.68 -4.10
C GLU A 170 18.15 -6.82 -3.45
N ASP A 171 16.94 -7.37 -3.27
CA ASP A 171 15.85 -6.67 -2.58
C ASP A 171 16.19 -6.49 -1.10
N SER A 172 16.67 -7.54 -0.44
CA SER A 172 17.14 -7.50 0.96
C SER A 172 18.25 -6.47 1.16
N LYS A 173 19.24 -6.43 0.24
CA LYS A 173 20.31 -5.42 0.29
C LYS A 173 19.76 -4.00 0.13
N SER A 174 18.83 -3.80 -0.82
CA SER A 174 18.19 -2.51 -1.04
C SER A 174 17.39 -2.04 0.18
N TYR A 175 16.65 -2.95 0.82
CA TYR A 175 15.94 -2.64 2.07
C TYR A 175 16.88 -2.28 3.19
N LEU A 176 17.96 -3.07 3.41
CA LEU A 176 18.94 -2.79 4.43
C LEU A 176 19.69 -1.46 4.20
N GLU A 177 20.07 -1.17 2.96
CA GLU A 177 20.67 0.12 2.61
C GLU A 177 19.77 1.29 3.00
N ASN A 178 18.48 1.22 2.63
CA ASN A 178 17.50 2.26 2.92
C ASN A 178 17.29 2.44 4.44
N VAL A 179 17.03 1.35 5.16
CA VAL A 179 16.71 1.46 6.60
C VAL A 179 17.93 1.84 7.44
N TYR A 180 19.13 1.36 7.10
CA TYR A 180 20.33 1.78 7.79
C TYR A 180 20.65 3.25 7.56
N TYR A 181 20.48 3.72 6.30
CA TYR A 181 20.66 5.15 6.04
C TYR A 181 19.66 5.99 6.83
N GLY A 182 18.39 5.58 6.86
CA GLY A 182 17.35 6.24 7.65
C GLY A 182 17.64 6.27 9.14
N LEU A 183 18.14 5.16 9.72
CA LEU A 183 18.53 5.08 11.12
C LEU A 183 19.77 5.93 11.43
N GLY A 184 20.75 5.96 10.52
CA GLY A 184 21.89 6.85 10.62
C GLY A 184 21.48 8.32 10.63
N TYR A 185 20.60 8.71 9.71
CA TYR A 185 20.06 10.06 9.65
C TYR A 185 19.25 10.43 10.90
N TYR A 186 18.39 9.54 11.38
CA TYR A 186 17.63 9.73 12.61
C TYR A 186 18.55 9.97 13.82
N ASN A 187 19.56 9.12 14.02
CA ASN A 187 20.51 9.25 15.13
C ASN A 187 21.35 10.53 15.01
N SER A 188 21.77 10.90 13.80
CA SER A 188 22.47 12.17 13.55
C SER A 188 21.60 13.37 13.97
N LYS A 189 20.31 13.38 13.68
CA LYS A 189 19.37 14.43 14.08
C LYS A 189 19.14 14.50 15.60
N LYS A 190 19.24 13.36 16.29
CA LYS A 190 19.15 13.27 17.76
C LYS A 190 20.48 13.63 18.46
N GLY A 191 21.55 13.85 17.72
CA GLY A 191 22.88 14.12 18.28
C GLY A 191 23.67 12.87 18.69
N ASN A 192 23.16 11.69 18.40
CA ASN A 192 23.79 10.40 18.70
C ASN A 192 24.80 10.03 17.60
N LYS A 193 25.95 10.75 17.59
CA LYS A 193 26.92 10.62 16.51
C LYS A 193 27.47 9.19 16.36
N GLN A 194 27.77 8.52 17.47
CA GLN A 194 28.33 7.18 17.43
C GLN A 194 27.39 6.19 16.74
N GLU A 195 26.11 6.14 17.16
CA GLU A 195 25.11 5.27 16.55
C GLU A 195 24.85 5.65 15.09
N ALA A 196 24.87 6.94 14.76
CA ALA A 196 24.73 7.40 13.39
C ALA A 196 25.86 6.85 12.50
N ASP A 197 27.12 6.97 12.96
CA ASP A 197 28.31 6.48 12.26
C ASP A 197 28.26 4.95 12.11
N GLU A 198 27.80 4.21 13.13
CA GLU A 198 27.61 2.76 13.07
C GLU A 198 26.63 2.36 11.96
N TYR A 199 25.48 3.03 11.87
CA TYR A 199 24.49 2.75 10.81
C TYR A 199 25.01 3.14 9.43
N TYR A 200 25.69 4.28 9.25
CA TYR A 200 26.29 4.63 7.95
C TYR A 200 27.37 3.63 7.53
N ASN A 201 28.15 3.10 8.47
CA ASN A 201 29.08 2.02 8.17
C ASN A 201 28.36 0.72 7.75
N LYS A 202 27.17 0.41 8.34
CA LYS A 202 26.34 -0.71 7.86
C LYS A 202 25.85 -0.47 6.43
N VAL A 203 25.48 0.76 6.05
CA VAL A 203 25.15 1.11 4.66
C VAL A 203 26.31 0.75 3.74
N LEU A 204 27.56 1.17 4.09
CA LEU A 204 28.74 0.92 3.24
C LEU A 204 29.12 -0.58 3.16
N LYS A 205 28.73 -1.41 4.14
CA LYS A 205 28.88 -2.87 4.04
C LYS A 205 27.95 -3.49 3.00
N VAL A 206 26.75 -2.94 2.87
CA VAL A 206 25.74 -3.41 1.90
C VAL A 206 25.99 -2.80 0.51
N ASN A 207 26.26 -1.50 0.47
CA ASN A 207 26.57 -0.75 -0.74
C ASN A 207 27.83 0.13 -0.52
N PRO A 208 29.03 -0.37 -0.86
CA PRO A 208 30.28 0.39 -0.72
C PRO A 208 30.34 1.70 -1.51
N ASN A 209 29.45 1.87 -2.49
CA ASN A 209 29.40 3.04 -3.37
C ASN A 209 28.35 4.08 -2.94
N ASN A 210 27.73 3.94 -1.77
CA ASN A 210 26.75 4.92 -1.29
C ASN A 210 27.45 6.24 -0.89
N GLU A 211 27.40 7.22 -1.79
CA GLU A 211 28.05 8.53 -1.61
C GLU A 211 27.47 9.34 -0.44
N ASN A 212 26.17 9.17 -0.14
CA ASN A 212 25.54 9.87 0.98
C ASN A 212 26.07 9.36 2.33
N ALA A 213 26.26 8.05 2.47
CA ALA A 213 26.84 7.47 3.68
C ALA A 213 28.31 7.87 3.84
N LYS A 214 29.12 7.86 2.76
CA LYS A 214 30.50 8.37 2.77
C LYS A 214 30.56 9.81 3.25
N LYS A 215 29.77 10.68 2.63
CA LYS A 215 29.68 12.10 3.01
C LYS A 215 29.30 12.29 4.47
N ALA A 216 28.34 11.50 4.98
CA ALA A 216 27.93 11.57 6.37
C ALA A 216 29.05 11.17 7.34
N LEU A 217 29.95 10.25 6.93
CA LEU A 217 31.13 9.82 7.70
C LEU A 217 32.37 10.74 7.50
N GLY A 218 32.26 11.73 6.61
CA GLY A 218 33.39 12.64 6.33
C GLY A 218 34.48 12.04 5.42
N MET A 219 34.08 11.09 4.57
CA MET A 219 34.96 10.38 3.62
C MET A 219 34.94 11.05 2.24
#